data_4cf5d61ff45d8bef9691571d22750b2a
#
_entry.id   4cf5d61ff45d8bef9691571d22750b2a
#
_cell.length_a   1.000
_cell.length_b   1.000
_cell.length_c   1.000
_cell.angle_alpha   90.00
_cell.angle_beta   90.00
_cell.angle_gamma   90.00
#
_symmetry.space_group_name_H-M   'P 1'
#
loop_
_entity.id
_entity.type
_entity.pdbx_description
1 polymer ?
#
loop_
_entity_poly.entity_id
_entity_poly.type
_entity_poly.pdbx_seq_one_letter_code
_entity_poly.pdbx_strand_id
1 'polypeptide(L)'
;ALNERLAAIQADSATKLDPAPGLPKAADGVTVGRLPTIGGDAKKDAAAEDAAEAPENLPPLKRYAMPFENPTGKPLFALILTDDGSAGLDRAKLAALPFPVTFAVDPLAPNAAEAAATYRAGGKEVVMLASGLPAGATAADVEQSFQAMTAVLPESVAVIDLATKGFQDDRALSSQIVAILKADGRGLITYDRGLNAADQVSRRDDLPAALVFRDVDAQGEETPMIRRYLDRAAFKAAQEGRVRVVGPTGPETVAAIMEWTIEGRASSVTLAPASAVMVVQ
;
A
#
# COMPACT_ATOMS: atom_id res chain seq x y z
N ALA A 1 36.30 30.76 -23.41
CA ALA A 1 36.66 29.76 -22.39
C ALA A 1 35.67 28.58 -22.29
N LEU A 2 34.34 28.79 -22.53
CA LEU A 2 33.34 27.68 -22.47
C LEU A 2 33.28 26.89 -23.77
N ASN A 3 33.41 27.54 -24.91
CA ASN A 3 33.39 26.89 -26.25
C ASN A 3 34.66 26.09 -26.56
N GLU A 4 35.77 26.42 -25.96
CA GLU A 4 37.04 25.68 -26.11
C GLU A 4 37.02 24.35 -25.31
N ARG A 5 36.26 24.28 -24.19
CA ARG A 5 36.09 23.03 -23.42
C ARG A 5 35.17 22.03 -24.11
N LEU A 6 34.16 22.52 -24.86
CA LEU A 6 33.26 21.65 -25.62
C LEU A 6 33.95 21.03 -26.85
N ALA A 7 34.88 21.73 -27.49
CA ALA A 7 35.65 21.23 -28.61
C ALA A 7 36.67 20.14 -28.21
N ALA A 8 37.20 20.22 -26.97
CA ALA A 8 38.14 19.21 -26.46
C ALA A 8 37.46 17.86 -26.12
N ILE A 9 36.17 17.86 -25.75
CA ILE A 9 35.41 16.66 -25.43
C ILE A 9 34.96 15.90 -26.69
N GLN A 10 34.81 16.62 -27.83
CA GLN A 10 34.43 15.96 -29.08
C GLN A 10 35.63 15.36 -29.87
N ALA A 11 36.85 15.72 -29.54
CA ALA A 11 38.06 15.20 -30.21
C ALA A 11 38.55 13.85 -29.64
N ASP A 12 38.10 13.47 -28.44
CA ASP A 12 38.56 12.25 -27.74
C ASP A 12 37.69 11.00 -28.00
N SER A 13 36.66 11.11 -28.84
CA SER A 13 35.72 10.03 -29.13
C SER A 13 36.03 9.25 -30.42
N ALA A 14 37.19 9.48 -31.04
CA ALA A 14 37.61 8.80 -32.28
C ALA A 14 38.79 7.84 -32.02
N THR A 15 38.64 6.94 -31.04
CA THR A 15 39.58 5.82 -30.89
C THR A 15 39.03 4.58 -31.60
N LYS A 16 39.76 4.13 -32.62
CA LYS A 16 39.50 2.93 -33.41
C LYS A 16 39.35 1.71 -32.49
N LEU A 17 38.24 1.02 -32.61
CA LEU A 17 38.05 -0.33 -32.03
C LEU A 17 38.82 -1.32 -32.91
N ASP A 18 39.80 -1.99 -32.34
CA ASP A 18 40.44 -3.17 -32.97
C ASP A 18 39.44 -4.35 -32.96
N PRO A 19 39.45 -5.20 -33.98
CA PRO A 19 38.56 -6.37 -34.07
C PRO A 19 38.91 -7.39 -32.99
N ALA A 20 37.89 -7.87 -32.26
CA ALA A 20 38.00 -8.89 -31.23
C ALA A 20 38.60 -10.21 -31.79
N PRO A 21 39.46 -10.91 -31.00
CA PRO A 21 39.97 -12.22 -31.38
C PRO A 21 38.88 -13.29 -31.44
N GLY A 22 39.01 -14.19 -32.41
CA GLY A 22 38.00 -15.17 -32.80
C GLY A 22 37.50 -16.08 -31.67
N LEU A 23 36.24 -16.47 -31.79
CA LEU A 23 35.55 -17.42 -30.92
C LEU A 23 36.29 -18.76 -30.85
N PRO A 24 36.44 -19.39 -29.68
CA PRO A 24 36.94 -20.75 -29.57
C PRO A 24 35.94 -21.74 -30.16
N LYS A 25 36.49 -22.75 -30.89
CA LYS A 25 35.74 -23.86 -31.47
C LYS A 25 34.99 -24.62 -30.35
N ALA A 26 33.75 -25.00 -30.68
CA ALA A 26 32.87 -25.79 -29.82
C ALA A 26 33.56 -27.04 -29.27
N ALA A 27 33.42 -27.28 -27.99
CA ALA A 27 33.77 -28.53 -27.33
C ALA A 27 32.70 -29.59 -27.69
N ASP A 28 33.16 -30.79 -28.02
CA ASP A 28 32.32 -31.97 -28.23
C ASP A 28 31.56 -32.33 -26.95
N GLY A 29 30.23 -32.50 -27.06
CA GLY A 29 29.43 -33.08 -25.96
C GLY A 29 28.08 -32.42 -25.68
N VAL A 30 27.55 -31.52 -26.55
CA VAL A 30 26.20 -30.97 -26.35
C VAL A 30 25.18 -31.83 -27.08
N THR A 31 24.44 -32.66 -26.36
CA THR A 31 23.25 -33.34 -26.87
C THR A 31 22.12 -32.33 -27.12
N VAL A 32 21.82 -32.11 -28.38
CA VAL A 32 20.71 -31.28 -28.82
C VAL A 32 19.41 -32.02 -28.52
N GLY A 33 18.64 -31.53 -27.52
CA GLY A 33 17.30 -32.02 -27.24
C GLY A 33 16.36 -31.78 -28.42
N ARG A 34 15.66 -32.85 -28.85
CA ARG A 34 14.66 -32.83 -29.91
C ARG A 34 13.57 -31.81 -29.68
N LEU A 35 13.25 -31.05 -30.72
CA LEU A 35 12.02 -30.22 -30.78
C LEU A 35 10.78 -31.13 -30.66
N PRO A 36 9.73 -30.72 -29.94
CA PRO A 36 8.48 -31.48 -29.86
C PRO A 36 7.76 -31.50 -31.20
N THR A 37 7.36 -32.69 -31.66
CA THR A 37 6.55 -32.88 -32.85
C THR A 37 5.09 -32.50 -32.53
N ILE A 38 4.47 -31.66 -33.36
CA ILE A 38 3.04 -31.34 -33.29
C ILE A 38 2.27 -32.51 -33.92
N GLY A 39 1.39 -33.14 -33.13
CA GLY A 39 0.40 -34.11 -33.59
C GLY A 39 0.43 -35.43 -32.80
N GLY A 40 -0.35 -35.54 -31.79
CA GLY A 40 -0.64 -36.76 -31.05
C GLY A 40 -1.55 -36.46 -29.87
N ASP A 41 -2.79 -36.94 -29.96
CA ASP A 41 -3.81 -36.84 -28.91
C ASP A 41 -3.30 -37.38 -27.56
N ALA A 42 -3.08 -36.51 -26.59
CA ALA A 42 -2.90 -36.88 -25.21
C ALA A 42 -3.85 -36.09 -24.35
N LYS A 43 -4.67 -36.79 -23.59
CA LYS A 43 -5.63 -36.28 -22.62
C LYS A 43 -5.01 -35.21 -21.72
N LYS A 44 -5.74 -34.15 -21.62
CA LYS A 44 -5.46 -32.97 -20.84
C LYS A 44 -5.77 -33.25 -19.36
N ASP A 45 -4.79 -33.66 -18.59
CA ASP A 45 -4.78 -33.43 -17.15
C ASP A 45 -4.09 -32.08 -16.94
N ALA A 46 -4.91 -31.03 -16.99
CA ALA A 46 -4.47 -29.69 -16.64
C ALA A 46 -4.64 -29.52 -15.12
N ALA A 47 -3.69 -30.03 -14.36
CA ALA A 47 -3.33 -29.39 -13.12
C ALA A 47 -2.43 -28.20 -13.50
N ALA A 48 -2.99 -26.99 -13.53
CA ALA A 48 -2.21 -25.79 -13.47
C ALA A 48 -1.56 -25.82 -12.07
N GLU A 49 -0.31 -26.23 -11.99
CA GLU A 49 0.53 -25.89 -10.85
C GLU A 49 0.60 -24.38 -10.85
N ASP A 50 -0.12 -23.79 -9.90
CA ASP A 50 0.03 -22.39 -9.47
C ASP A 50 1.46 -22.33 -8.92
N ALA A 51 2.41 -21.96 -9.76
CA ALA A 51 3.79 -21.78 -9.35
C ALA A 51 3.77 -20.60 -8.38
N ALA A 52 3.78 -20.91 -7.08
CA ALA A 52 3.83 -19.92 -6.02
C ALA A 52 5.02 -18.99 -6.31
N GLU A 53 4.72 -17.74 -6.70
CA GLU A 53 5.73 -16.72 -6.90
C GLU A 53 6.61 -16.65 -5.65
N ALA A 54 7.93 -16.63 -5.83
CA ALA A 54 8.84 -16.47 -4.72
C ALA A 54 8.43 -15.20 -3.93
N PRO A 55 8.40 -15.25 -2.59
CA PRO A 55 7.86 -14.15 -1.76
C PRO A 55 8.55 -12.80 -2.05
N GLU A 56 9.73 -12.82 -2.60
CA GLU A 56 10.47 -11.61 -3.02
C GLU A 56 9.89 -10.90 -4.25
N ASN A 57 9.13 -11.61 -5.10
CA ASN A 57 8.56 -11.08 -6.33
C ASN A 57 7.10 -10.64 -6.19
N LEU A 58 6.49 -10.86 -5.03
CA LEU A 58 5.11 -10.41 -4.77
C LEU A 58 5.03 -8.88 -4.67
N PRO A 59 3.97 -8.26 -5.24
CA PRO A 59 3.74 -6.83 -5.07
C PRO A 59 3.56 -6.47 -3.59
N PRO A 60 3.93 -5.24 -3.17
CA PRO A 60 3.90 -4.81 -1.77
C PRO A 60 2.56 -5.07 -1.05
N LEU A 61 1.43 -4.87 -1.73
CA LEU A 61 0.11 -5.16 -1.17
C LEU A 61 -0.06 -6.62 -0.75
N LYS A 62 0.55 -7.57 -1.45
CA LYS A 62 0.52 -9.00 -1.11
C LYS A 62 1.67 -9.40 -0.20
N ARG A 63 2.87 -8.90 -0.50
CA ARG A 63 4.10 -9.25 0.20
C ARG A 63 4.09 -8.86 1.68
N TYR A 64 3.57 -7.67 1.97
CA TYR A 64 3.59 -7.08 3.30
C TYR A 64 2.22 -7.10 3.99
N ALA A 65 1.21 -7.70 3.35
CA ALA A 65 -0.08 -7.93 3.98
C ALA A 65 0.07 -8.75 5.26
N MET A 66 -0.69 -8.40 6.27
CA MET A 66 -0.82 -9.21 7.48
C MET A 66 -1.62 -10.48 7.14
N PRO A 67 -1.14 -11.68 7.51
CA PRO A 67 -1.94 -12.89 7.37
C PRO A 67 -3.30 -12.75 8.04
N PHE A 68 -4.37 -13.04 7.31
CA PHE A 68 -5.72 -12.83 7.80
C PHE A 68 -6.68 -13.93 7.29
N GLU A 69 -7.46 -14.45 8.19
CA GLU A 69 -8.55 -15.39 7.91
C GLU A 69 -9.83 -14.93 8.58
N ASN A 70 -10.97 -15.16 7.96
CA ASN A 70 -12.29 -14.88 8.51
C ASN A 70 -13.13 -16.16 8.61
N PRO A 71 -12.79 -17.07 9.53
CA PRO A 71 -13.48 -18.36 9.65
C PRO A 71 -14.96 -18.23 10.05
N THR A 72 -15.32 -17.12 10.67
CA THR A 72 -16.71 -16.87 11.12
C THR A 72 -17.60 -16.30 10.03
N GLY A 73 -17.04 -15.82 8.91
CA GLY A 73 -17.78 -15.15 7.84
C GLY A 73 -18.45 -13.84 8.26
N LYS A 74 -18.09 -13.27 9.43
CA LYS A 74 -18.62 -11.99 9.88
C LYS A 74 -18.17 -10.84 8.99
N PRO A 75 -18.92 -9.72 8.96
CA PRO A 75 -18.50 -8.52 8.26
C PRO A 75 -17.12 -8.04 8.73
N LEU A 76 -16.31 -7.55 7.81
CA LEU A 76 -14.95 -7.10 8.10
C LEU A 76 -14.94 -5.65 8.61
N PHE A 77 -14.10 -5.39 9.59
CA PHE A 77 -13.95 -4.08 10.18
C PHE A 77 -12.46 -3.72 10.26
N ALA A 78 -12.01 -2.77 9.45
CA ALA A 78 -10.62 -2.31 9.49
C ALA A 78 -10.50 -1.01 10.30
N LEU A 79 -9.58 -1.06 11.25
CA LEU A 79 -9.13 0.09 12.04
C LEU A 79 -7.83 0.61 11.47
N ILE A 80 -7.78 1.89 11.14
CA ILE A 80 -6.58 2.57 10.65
C ILE A 80 -6.24 3.68 11.64
N LEU A 81 -5.06 3.64 12.22
CA LEU A 81 -4.57 4.66 13.15
C LEU A 81 -3.49 5.50 12.51
N THR A 82 -3.66 6.82 12.53
CA THR A 82 -2.73 7.77 11.92
C THR A 82 -1.61 8.13 12.88
N ASP A 83 -0.38 7.85 12.50
CA ASP A 83 0.84 8.29 13.16
C ASP A 83 1.49 9.42 12.35
N ASP A 84 1.32 10.64 12.82
CA ASP A 84 1.85 11.88 12.23
C ASP A 84 3.28 12.22 12.66
N GLY A 85 3.93 11.31 13.39
CA GLY A 85 5.27 11.53 13.93
C GLY A 85 5.32 12.29 15.26
N SER A 86 4.18 12.51 15.91
CA SER A 86 4.11 13.24 17.18
C SER A 86 5.07 12.68 18.23
N ALA A 87 5.72 13.59 18.97
CA ALA A 87 6.65 13.23 20.02
C ALA A 87 5.92 12.60 21.21
N GLY A 88 6.56 11.62 21.86
CA GLY A 88 6.01 10.96 23.06
C GLY A 88 5.01 9.84 22.78
N LEU A 89 4.75 9.52 21.50
CA LEU A 89 3.90 8.39 21.12
C LEU A 89 4.59 7.06 21.47
N ASP A 90 3.95 6.24 22.31
CA ASP A 90 4.45 4.90 22.66
C ASP A 90 4.10 3.89 21.57
N ARG A 91 4.89 3.90 20.49
CA ARG A 91 4.70 3.03 19.33
C ARG A 91 4.81 1.54 19.66
N ALA A 92 5.60 1.20 20.66
CA ALA A 92 5.74 -0.19 21.12
C ALA A 92 4.42 -0.70 21.73
N LYS A 93 3.74 0.11 22.55
CA LYS A 93 2.40 -0.23 23.07
C LYS A 93 1.36 -0.34 21.97
N LEU A 94 1.38 0.57 21.00
CA LEU A 94 0.47 0.52 19.85
C LEU A 94 0.70 -0.73 19.00
N ALA A 95 1.96 -1.09 18.74
CA ALA A 95 2.32 -2.32 18.03
C ALA A 95 1.88 -3.59 18.78
N ALA A 96 1.82 -3.55 20.12
CA ALA A 96 1.40 -4.65 20.97
C ALA A 96 -0.14 -4.80 21.12
N LEU A 97 -0.96 -3.98 20.46
CA LEU A 97 -2.42 -4.12 20.51
C LEU A 97 -2.85 -5.54 20.11
N PRO A 98 -3.74 -6.21 20.87
CA PRO A 98 -4.05 -7.64 20.71
C PRO A 98 -4.99 -7.95 19.55
N PHE A 99 -5.24 -7.01 18.67
CA PHE A 99 -6.13 -7.15 17.50
C PHE A 99 -5.51 -6.54 16.24
N PRO A 100 -6.00 -6.93 15.05
CA PRO A 100 -5.60 -6.31 13.80
C PRO A 100 -5.86 -4.80 13.81
N VAL A 101 -4.82 -4.04 13.51
CA VAL A 101 -4.86 -2.59 13.28
C VAL A 101 -3.82 -2.26 12.23
N THR A 102 -4.13 -1.32 11.36
CA THR A 102 -3.21 -0.79 10.35
C THR A 102 -2.77 0.60 10.76
N PHE A 103 -1.48 0.90 10.63
CA PHE A 103 -0.96 2.23 10.93
C PHE A 103 -0.70 3.02 9.66
N ALA A 104 -1.31 4.21 9.57
CA ALA A 104 -1.04 5.18 8.52
C ALA A 104 0.09 6.10 9.00
N VAL A 105 1.28 5.89 8.44
CA VAL A 105 2.50 6.60 8.85
C VAL A 105 2.76 7.75 7.90
N ASP A 106 3.09 8.93 8.46
CA ASP A 106 3.51 10.08 7.66
C ASP A 106 4.97 9.90 7.21
N PRO A 107 5.24 9.73 5.89
CA PRO A 107 6.59 9.55 5.37
C PRO A 107 7.50 10.77 5.58
N LEU A 108 6.93 11.95 5.85
CA LEU A 108 7.69 13.17 6.11
C LEU A 108 8.08 13.33 7.59
N ALA A 109 7.53 12.50 8.48
CA ALA A 109 7.92 12.52 9.89
C ALA A 109 9.38 12.09 10.06
N PRO A 110 10.17 12.75 10.94
CA PRO A 110 11.60 12.47 11.10
C PRO A 110 11.93 11.02 11.47
N ASN A 111 11.00 10.30 12.09
CA ASN A 111 11.13 8.93 12.58
C ASN A 111 10.21 7.94 11.84
N ALA A 112 9.74 8.28 10.64
CA ALA A 112 8.77 7.47 9.89
C ALA A 112 9.23 6.03 9.66
N ALA A 113 10.47 5.84 9.22
CA ALA A 113 11.02 4.50 8.97
C ALA A 113 11.12 3.66 10.26
N GLU A 114 11.52 4.27 11.40
CA GLU A 114 11.60 3.61 12.70
C GLU A 114 10.19 3.25 13.23
N ALA A 115 9.23 4.17 13.07
CA ALA A 115 7.82 3.95 13.42
C ALA A 115 7.26 2.75 12.64
N ALA A 116 7.43 2.74 11.32
CA ALA A 116 7.00 1.64 10.47
C ALA A 116 7.65 0.31 10.86
N ALA A 117 8.96 0.28 11.10
CA ALA A 117 9.67 -0.91 11.56
C ALA A 117 9.12 -1.43 12.90
N THR A 118 8.81 -0.54 13.84
CA THR A 118 8.20 -0.90 15.14
C THR A 118 6.83 -1.55 14.96
N TYR A 119 5.96 -0.98 14.12
CA TYR A 119 4.65 -1.56 13.84
C TYR A 119 4.75 -2.90 13.11
N ARG A 120 5.65 -3.00 12.13
CA ARG A 120 5.89 -4.25 11.39
C ARG A 120 6.43 -5.36 12.31
N ALA A 121 7.36 -5.05 13.20
CA ALA A 121 7.87 -5.99 14.20
C ALA A 121 6.77 -6.50 15.15
N GLY A 122 5.76 -5.67 15.44
CA GLY A 122 4.55 -6.05 16.18
C GLY A 122 3.50 -6.79 15.34
N GLY A 123 3.81 -7.17 14.09
CA GLY A 123 2.89 -7.88 13.20
C GLY A 123 1.75 -7.01 12.66
N LYS A 124 1.90 -5.68 12.62
CA LYS A 124 0.90 -4.75 12.12
C LYS A 124 1.16 -4.37 10.67
N GLU A 125 0.10 -4.04 9.92
CA GLU A 125 0.23 -3.44 8.60
C GLU A 125 0.57 -1.96 8.70
N VAL A 126 1.30 -1.48 7.70
CA VAL A 126 1.60 -0.07 7.50
C VAL A 126 1.04 0.38 6.15
N VAL A 127 0.38 1.53 6.14
CA VAL A 127 0.02 2.29 4.95
C VAL A 127 0.70 3.65 5.00
N MET A 128 0.93 4.25 3.87
CA MET A 128 1.64 5.52 3.75
C MET A 128 0.64 6.67 3.60
N LEU A 129 0.76 7.71 4.43
CA LEU A 129 0.01 8.96 4.24
C LEU A 129 0.53 9.71 3.01
N ALA A 130 -0.38 10.23 2.18
CA ALA A 130 -0.03 11.02 1.01
C ALA A 130 0.31 12.49 1.35
N SER A 131 1.13 12.71 2.38
CA SER A 131 1.47 14.04 2.92
C SER A 131 2.50 14.80 2.07
N GLY A 132 3.30 14.09 1.28
CA GLY A 132 4.42 14.65 0.53
C GLY A 132 4.08 15.24 -0.85
N LEU A 133 2.80 15.48 -1.16
CA LEU A 133 2.38 15.97 -2.48
C LEU A 133 2.29 17.50 -2.50
N PRO A 134 3.09 18.21 -3.32
CA PRO A 134 3.00 19.66 -3.42
C PRO A 134 1.69 20.11 -4.07
N ALA A 135 1.16 21.24 -3.65
CA ALA A 135 0.02 21.85 -4.32
C ALA A 135 0.38 22.24 -5.77
N GLY A 136 -0.44 21.82 -6.74
CA GLY A 136 -0.19 22.07 -8.15
C GLY A 136 0.97 21.26 -8.74
N ALA A 137 1.29 20.11 -8.13
CA ALA A 137 2.35 19.21 -8.58
C ALA A 137 2.20 18.82 -10.06
N THR A 138 3.30 18.83 -10.79
CA THR A 138 3.38 18.23 -12.12
C THR A 138 3.50 16.71 -12.01
N ALA A 139 3.33 15.99 -13.13
CA ALA A 139 3.50 14.53 -13.15
C ALA A 139 4.90 14.11 -12.64
N ALA A 140 5.93 14.84 -13.00
CA ALA A 140 7.29 14.58 -12.54
C ALA A 140 7.45 14.82 -11.02
N ASP A 141 6.82 15.86 -10.48
CA ASP A 141 6.85 16.14 -9.04
C ASP A 141 6.15 15.04 -8.26
N VAL A 142 5.01 14.54 -8.77
CA VAL A 142 4.27 13.44 -8.16
C VAL A 142 5.12 12.17 -8.14
N GLU A 143 5.72 11.81 -9.27
CA GLU A 143 6.58 10.63 -9.37
C GLU A 143 7.78 10.73 -8.41
N GLN A 144 8.47 11.86 -8.39
CA GLN A 144 9.59 12.11 -7.48
C GLN A 144 9.15 12.03 -6.01
N SER A 145 8.00 12.62 -5.66
CA SER A 145 7.45 12.55 -4.30
C SER A 145 7.16 11.11 -3.90
N PHE A 146 6.51 10.33 -4.77
CA PHE A 146 6.22 8.92 -4.47
C PHE A 146 7.48 8.08 -4.35
N GLN A 147 8.49 8.28 -5.20
CA GLN A 147 9.78 7.60 -5.08
C GLN A 147 10.43 7.89 -3.72
N ALA A 148 10.46 9.16 -3.29
CA ALA A 148 11.01 9.56 -2.00
C ALA A 148 10.23 8.94 -0.83
N MET A 149 8.90 9.02 -0.84
CA MET A 149 8.05 8.46 0.22
C MET A 149 8.15 6.94 0.30
N THR A 150 8.19 6.26 -0.84
CA THR A 150 8.35 4.79 -0.91
C THR A 150 9.72 4.34 -0.41
N ALA A 151 10.77 5.13 -0.64
CA ALA A 151 12.09 4.83 -0.09
C ALA A 151 12.12 4.89 1.44
N VAL A 152 11.29 5.75 2.06
CA VAL A 152 11.14 5.83 3.52
C VAL A 152 10.27 4.69 4.07
N LEU A 153 9.18 4.35 3.38
CA LEU A 153 8.19 3.35 3.80
C LEU A 153 8.04 2.20 2.77
N PRO A 154 9.09 1.42 2.51
CA PRO A 154 9.08 0.40 1.44
C PRO A 154 8.08 -0.73 1.71
N GLU A 155 7.78 -1.04 2.98
CA GLU A 155 6.87 -2.11 3.40
C GLU A 155 5.39 -1.66 3.51
N SER A 156 5.06 -0.44 3.07
CA SER A 156 3.66 0.00 3.06
C SER A 156 2.84 -0.78 2.03
N VAL A 157 1.70 -1.32 2.44
CA VAL A 157 0.80 -2.10 1.58
C VAL A 157 -0.06 -1.21 0.67
N ALA A 158 -0.30 0.02 1.07
CA ALA A 158 -1.15 0.98 0.36
C ALA A 158 -0.76 2.42 0.68
N VAL A 159 -1.37 3.33 -0.07
CA VAL A 159 -1.36 4.77 0.22
C VAL A 159 -2.75 5.20 0.67
N ILE A 160 -2.83 6.01 1.72
CA ILE A 160 -4.05 6.65 2.18
C ILE A 160 -3.98 8.15 1.90
N ASP A 161 -5.05 8.69 1.32
CA ASP A 161 -5.19 10.14 1.11
C ASP A 161 -5.33 10.90 2.44
N LEU A 162 -5.18 12.18 2.40
CA LEU A 162 -5.38 13.03 3.58
C LEU A 162 -6.87 13.30 3.81
N ALA A 163 -7.28 13.34 5.07
CA ALA A 163 -8.66 13.65 5.46
C ALA A 163 -9.10 15.05 5.00
N THR A 164 -8.16 15.99 4.88
CA THR A 164 -8.39 17.33 4.36
C THR A 164 -7.29 17.71 3.39
N LYS A 165 -7.63 18.45 2.33
CA LYS A 165 -6.66 18.93 1.32
C LYS A 165 -5.88 17.79 0.64
N GLY A 166 -6.50 16.61 0.51
CA GLY A 166 -5.93 15.48 -0.20
C GLY A 166 -6.09 15.60 -1.72
N PHE A 167 -5.65 14.55 -2.42
CA PHE A 167 -5.66 14.51 -3.88
C PHE A 167 -6.95 13.90 -4.48
N GLN A 168 -7.78 13.23 -3.68
CA GLN A 168 -8.88 12.40 -4.19
C GLN A 168 -9.89 13.13 -5.07
N ASP A 169 -10.04 14.44 -4.88
CA ASP A 169 -11.00 15.25 -5.65
C ASP A 169 -10.38 15.87 -6.92
N ASP A 170 -9.05 15.82 -7.08
CA ASP A 170 -8.33 16.26 -8.28
C ASP A 170 -8.17 15.08 -9.24
N ARG A 171 -8.89 15.13 -10.37
CA ARG A 171 -8.90 14.04 -11.36
C ARG A 171 -7.54 13.82 -12.03
N ALA A 172 -6.81 14.89 -12.34
CA ALA A 172 -5.52 14.79 -13.01
C ALA A 172 -4.50 14.14 -12.09
N LEU A 173 -4.41 14.64 -10.86
CA LEU A 173 -3.53 14.13 -9.83
C LEU A 173 -3.90 12.69 -9.43
N SER A 174 -5.19 12.40 -9.26
CA SER A 174 -5.69 11.04 -8.99
C SER A 174 -5.29 10.04 -10.09
N SER A 175 -5.36 10.43 -11.37
CA SER A 175 -4.98 9.54 -12.47
C SER A 175 -3.50 9.21 -12.46
N GLN A 176 -2.64 10.17 -12.12
CA GLN A 176 -1.20 9.95 -12.00
C GLN A 176 -0.86 9.04 -10.83
N ILE A 177 -1.44 9.31 -9.66
CA ILE A 177 -1.20 8.53 -8.44
C ILE A 177 -1.68 7.08 -8.63
N VAL A 178 -2.88 6.87 -9.17
CA VAL A 178 -3.39 5.50 -9.42
C VAL A 178 -2.46 4.73 -10.37
N ALA A 179 -1.93 5.37 -11.41
CA ALA A 179 -0.97 4.74 -12.32
C ALA A 179 0.33 4.32 -11.60
N ILE A 180 0.87 5.19 -10.74
CA ILE A 180 2.07 4.90 -9.92
C ILE A 180 1.77 3.72 -8.96
N LEU A 181 0.67 3.77 -8.22
CA LEU A 181 0.32 2.73 -7.25
C LEU A 181 0.09 1.37 -7.92
N LYS A 182 -0.51 1.37 -9.12
CA LYS A 182 -0.70 0.16 -9.91
C LYS A 182 0.64 -0.43 -10.36
N ALA A 183 1.56 0.40 -10.81
CA ALA A 183 2.91 -0.03 -11.20
C ALA A 183 3.71 -0.58 -10.01
N ASP A 184 3.57 0.05 -8.84
CA ASP A 184 4.23 -0.36 -7.59
C ASP A 184 3.55 -1.58 -6.93
N GLY A 185 2.33 -1.93 -7.33
CA GLY A 185 1.56 -3.01 -6.73
C GLY A 185 1.08 -2.72 -5.30
N ARG A 186 0.76 -1.45 -5.00
CA ARG A 186 0.16 -0.98 -3.74
C ARG A 186 -1.31 -0.66 -3.92
N GLY A 187 -2.07 -0.72 -2.82
CA GLY A 187 -3.47 -0.33 -2.80
C GLY A 187 -3.67 1.18 -2.57
N LEU A 188 -4.92 1.61 -2.69
CA LEU A 188 -5.35 2.99 -2.46
C LEU A 188 -6.45 3.05 -1.40
N ILE A 189 -6.34 3.99 -0.46
CA ILE A 189 -7.39 4.28 0.52
C ILE A 189 -7.77 5.76 0.39
N THR A 190 -9.05 6.03 0.19
CA THR A 190 -9.61 7.39 0.10
C THR A 190 -10.82 7.52 1.01
N TYR A 191 -11.41 8.69 1.08
CA TYR A 191 -12.54 8.97 1.96
C TYR A 191 -13.86 8.98 1.18
N ASP A 192 -14.92 8.46 1.81
CA ASP A 192 -16.30 8.50 1.27
C ASP A 192 -16.87 9.92 1.40
N ARG A 193 -16.33 10.83 0.56
CA ARG A 193 -16.74 12.25 0.49
C ARG A 193 -16.47 12.82 -0.90
N GLY A 194 -17.24 13.84 -1.27
CA GLY A 194 -17.08 14.54 -2.54
C GLY A 194 -17.34 13.67 -3.77
N LEU A 195 -16.79 14.07 -4.89
CA LEU A 195 -16.86 13.30 -6.15
C LEU A 195 -15.85 12.14 -6.19
N ASN A 196 -14.86 12.17 -5.35
CA ASN A 196 -13.78 11.20 -5.22
C ASN A 196 -13.29 10.65 -6.57
N ALA A 197 -12.60 11.49 -7.31
CA ALA A 197 -12.05 11.12 -8.62
C ALA A 197 -11.05 9.96 -8.51
N ALA A 198 -10.32 9.85 -7.40
CA ALA A 198 -9.36 8.78 -7.17
C ALA A 198 -10.05 7.41 -7.08
N ASP A 199 -11.19 7.30 -6.40
CA ASP A 199 -11.99 6.07 -6.36
C ASP A 199 -12.54 5.69 -7.75
N GLN A 200 -13.02 6.68 -8.53
CA GLN A 200 -13.49 6.43 -9.89
C GLN A 200 -12.37 5.93 -10.82
N VAL A 201 -11.17 6.50 -10.70
CA VAL A 201 -10.02 6.09 -11.50
C VAL A 201 -9.52 4.71 -11.06
N SER A 202 -9.46 4.43 -9.75
CA SER A 202 -9.03 3.13 -9.24
C SER A 202 -9.93 1.99 -9.71
N ARG A 203 -11.26 2.21 -9.74
CA ARG A 203 -12.22 1.23 -10.31
C ARG A 203 -12.00 0.98 -11.79
N ARG A 204 -11.81 2.06 -12.56
CA ARG A 204 -11.57 1.95 -14.01
C ARG A 204 -10.28 1.17 -14.33
N ASP A 205 -9.27 1.35 -13.50
CA ASP A 205 -7.94 0.81 -13.73
C ASP A 205 -7.66 -0.47 -12.91
N ASP A 206 -8.69 -1.07 -12.28
CA ASP A 206 -8.60 -2.30 -11.48
C ASP A 206 -7.56 -2.23 -10.35
N LEU A 207 -7.38 -1.05 -9.75
CA LEU A 207 -6.52 -0.89 -8.58
C LEU A 207 -7.26 -1.33 -7.31
N PRO A 208 -6.70 -2.22 -6.48
CA PRO A 208 -7.28 -2.53 -5.18
C PRO A 208 -7.44 -1.29 -4.33
N ALA A 209 -8.69 -0.97 -3.97
CA ALA A 209 -9.00 0.26 -3.26
C ALA A 209 -9.98 0.05 -2.11
N ALA A 210 -10.01 1.02 -1.20
CA ALA A 210 -10.92 1.06 -0.07
C ALA A 210 -11.36 2.49 0.24
N LEU A 211 -12.63 2.64 0.67
CA LEU A 211 -13.18 3.90 1.14
C LEU A 211 -13.26 3.94 2.66
N VAL A 212 -12.70 4.95 3.28
CA VAL A 212 -12.89 5.23 4.70
C VAL A 212 -14.31 5.77 4.89
N PHE A 213 -15.08 5.07 5.70
CA PHE A 213 -16.43 5.48 6.05
C PHE A 213 -16.45 6.69 6.98
N ARG A 214 -15.51 6.72 7.96
CA ARG A 214 -15.49 7.77 8.97
C ARG A 214 -14.13 7.93 9.60
N ASP A 215 -13.77 9.17 9.89
CA ASP A 215 -12.81 9.53 10.92
C ASP A 215 -13.56 9.56 12.28
N VAL A 216 -13.11 8.76 13.24
CA VAL A 216 -13.81 8.56 14.51
C VAL A 216 -13.44 9.60 15.57
N ASP A 217 -12.38 10.38 15.30
CA ASP A 217 -11.85 11.40 16.21
C ASP A 217 -11.32 12.63 15.45
N ALA A 218 -12.10 13.10 14.48
CA ALA A 218 -11.71 14.21 13.61
C ALA A 218 -11.63 15.57 14.30
N GLN A 219 -12.26 15.73 15.46
CA GLN A 219 -12.39 16.99 16.18
C GLN A 219 -11.92 16.91 17.65
N GLY A 220 -11.24 15.82 18.03
CA GLY A 220 -10.85 15.56 19.41
C GLY A 220 -12.05 15.10 20.24
N GLU A 221 -12.76 14.09 19.72
CA GLU A 221 -13.93 13.55 20.37
C GLU A 221 -13.58 12.77 21.64
N GLU A 222 -14.46 12.84 22.65
CA GLU A 222 -14.32 12.05 23.88
C GLU A 222 -14.59 10.55 23.62
N THR A 223 -13.99 9.68 24.43
CA THR A 223 -14.16 8.20 24.38
C THR A 223 -15.60 7.72 24.14
N PRO A 224 -16.66 8.22 24.82
CA PRO A 224 -18.03 7.76 24.58
C PRO A 224 -18.54 8.09 23.17
N MET A 225 -18.11 9.21 22.58
CA MET A 225 -18.52 9.60 21.24
C MET A 225 -17.81 8.73 20.20
N ILE A 226 -16.52 8.49 20.36
CA ILE A 226 -15.73 7.60 19.48
C ILE A 226 -16.35 6.20 19.46
N ARG A 227 -16.71 5.65 20.64
CA ARG A 227 -17.38 4.34 20.74
C ARG A 227 -18.72 4.30 19.98
N ARG A 228 -19.51 5.36 20.05
CA ARG A 228 -20.75 5.47 19.25
C ARG A 228 -20.48 5.50 17.74
N TYR A 229 -19.37 6.09 17.32
CA TYR A 229 -18.98 6.06 15.91
C TYR A 229 -18.52 4.67 15.48
N LEU A 230 -17.77 3.96 16.32
CA LEU A 230 -17.39 2.57 16.08
C LEU A 230 -18.62 1.65 15.99
N ASP A 231 -19.64 1.83 16.87
CA ASP A 231 -20.91 1.11 16.80
C ASP A 231 -21.66 1.34 15.48
N ARG A 232 -21.69 2.59 14.99
CA ARG A 232 -22.31 2.92 13.71
C ARG A 232 -21.55 2.30 12.55
N ALA A 233 -20.23 2.28 12.63
CA ALA A 233 -19.39 1.62 11.63
C ALA A 233 -19.60 0.10 11.64
N ALA A 234 -19.74 -0.54 12.80
CA ALA A 234 -20.07 -1.96 12.88
C ALA A 234 -21.44 -2.27 12.25
N PHE A 235 -22.43 -1.40 12.46
CA PHE A 235 -23.73 -1.52 11.80
C PHE A 235 -23.61 -1.40 10.27
N LYS A 236 -22.81 -0.45 9.78
CA LYS A 236 -22.54 -0.30 8.34
C LYS A 236 -21.82 -1.52 7.79
N ALA A 237 -20.86 -2.07 8.51
CA ALA A 237 -20.19 -3.32 8.12
C ALA A 237 -21.18 -4.47 7.92
N ALA A 238 -22.19 -4.58 8.81
CA ALA A 238 -23.25 -5.61 8.68
C ALA A 238 -24.08 -5.43 7.41
N GLN A 239 -24.24 -4.22 6.90
CA GLN A 239 -25.00 -3.94 5.67
C GLN A 239 -24.16 -4.16 4.39
N GLU A 240 -22.88 -3.80 4.42
CA GLU A 240 -22.00 -3.75 3.24
C GLU A 240 -20.95 -4.88 3.20
N GLY A 241 -20.93 -5.73 4.23
CA GLY A 241 -19.95 -6.79 4.38
C GLY A 241 -18.58 -6.33 4.90
N ARG A 242 -18.29 -5.02 4.84
CA ARG A 242 -17.01 -4.44 5.29
C ARG A 242 -17.11 -2.96 5.58
N VAL A 243 -16.27 -2.48 6.51
CA VAL A 243 -16.12 -1.05 6.82
C VAL A 243 -14.68 -0.72 7.14
N ARG A 244 -14.28 0.53 6.96
CA ARG A 244 -12.97 1.08 7.34
C ARG A 244 -13.23 2.38 8.09
N VAL A 245 -12.55 2.53 9.22
CA VAL A 245 -12.53 3.76 10.01
C VAL A 245 -11.10 4.19 10.23
N VAL A 246 -10.90 5.50 10.33
CA VAL A 246 -9.62 6.10 10.64
C VAL A 246 -9.73 6.91 11.92
N GLY A 247 -8.65 7.06 12.65
CA GLY A 247 -8.53 7.95 13.80
C GLY A 247 -7.06 8.19 14.13
N PRO A 248 -6.74 9.20 14.96
CA PRO A 248 -5.38 9.44 15.40
C PRO A 248 -4.90 8.36 16.40
N THR A 249 -3.60 8.31 16.62
CA THR A 249 -2.97 7.46 17.66
C THR A 249 -3.08 8.07 19.05
N GLY A 250 -3.98 9.02 19.27
CA GLY A 250 -4.21 9.68 20.54
C GLY A 250 -4.72 8.75 21.64
N PRO A 251 -4.48 9.07 22.92
CA PRO A 251 -4.86 8.22 24.05
C PRO A 251 -6.37 7.99 24.14
N GLU A 252 -7.19 8.98 23.85
CA GLU A 252 -8.66 8.87 23.86
C GLU A 252 -9.16 7.90 22.79
N THR A 253 -8.63 8.02 21.56
CA THR A 253 -8.97 7.12 20.46
C THR A 253 -8.58 5.68 20.78
N VAL A 254 -7.36 5.47 21.28
CA VAL A 254 -6.86 4.13 21.61
C VAL A 254 -7.66 3.53 22.78
N ALA A 255 -7.96 4.31 23.83
CA ALA A 255 -8.79 3.88 24.93
C ALA A 255 -10.20 3.48 24.47
N ALA A 256 -10.84 4.32 23.64
CA ALA A 256 -12.17 4.05 23.09
C ALA A 256 -12.20 2.74 22.27
N ILE A 257 -11.19 2.50 21.44
CA ILE A 257 -11.08 1.28 20.65
C ILE A 257 -10.89 0.06 21.56
N MET A 258 -10.00 0.14 22.55
CA MET A 258 -9.76 -0.93 23.52
C MET A 258 -11.05 -1.31 24.27
N GLU A 259 -11.76 -0.33 24.81
CA GLU A 259 -13.04 -0.55 25.48
C GLU A 259 -14.08 -1.16 24.54
N TRP A 260 -14.19 -0.63 23.31
CA TRP A 260 -15.12 -1.11 22.32
C TRP A 260 -14.86 -2.56 21.92
N THR A 261 -13.59 -2.98 21.82
CA THR A 261 -13.24 -4.36 21.49
C THR A 261 -13.63 -5.37 22.57
N ILE A 262 -13.74 -4.94 23.82
CA ILE A 262 -14.13 -5.77 24.97
C ILE A 262 -15.66 -5.81 25.14
N GLU A 263 -16.34 -4.69 24.91
CA GLU A 263 -17.76 -4.51 25.20
C GLU A 263 -18.68 -4.77 23.99
N GLY A 264 -18.87 -5.99 23.65
CA GLY A 264 -20.12 -6.45 23.02
C GLY A 264 -20.28 -6.24 21.50
N ARG A 265 -20.24 -5.02 20.93
CA ARG A 265 -20.54 -4.81 19.50
C ARG A 265 -19.40 -5.18 18.56
N ALA A 266 -18.18 -5.12 19.01
CA ALA A 266 -17.05 -5.67 18.26
C ALA A 266 -17.24 -7.16 17.96
N SER A 267 -17.99 -7.89 18.77
CA SER A 267 -18.31 -9.30 18.53
C SER A 267 -19.17 -9.55 17.27
N SER A 268 -19.84 -8.53 16.75
CA SER A 268 -20.67 -8.63 15.53
C SER A 268 -19.86 -8.54 14.23
N VAL A 269 -18.59 -8.16 14.30
CA VAL A 269 -17.68 -8.01 13.17
C VAL A 269 -16.41 -8.83 13.38
N THR A 270 -15.59 -8.98 12.33
CA THR A 270 -14.23 -9.49 12.43
C THR A 270 -13.28 -8.33 12.17
N LEU A 271 -12.44 -8.00 13.16
CA LEU A 271 -11.38 -7.01 12.97
C LEU A 271 -10.38 -7.54 11.95
N ALA A 272 -10.05 -6.71 10.97
CA ALA A 272 -9.26 -7.09 9.82
C ALA A 272 -8.18 -6.04 9.52
N PRO A 273 -7.04 -6.43 8.93
CA PRO A 273 -6.08 -5.47 8.40
C PRO A 273 -6.66 -4.75 7.18
N ALA A 274 -6.09 -3.60 6.83
CA ALA A 274 -6.57 -2.80 5.71
C ALA A 274 -6.50 -3.55 4.37
N SER A 275 -5.46 -4.35 4.15
CA SER A 275 -5.31 -5.15 2.93
C SER A 275 -6.48 -6.11 2.71
N ALA A 276 -7.01 -6.74 3.77
CA ALA A 276 -8.12 -7.68 3.70
C ALA A 276 -9.46 -7.04 3.30
N VAL A 277 -9.59 -5.73 3.42
CA VAL A 277 -10.82 -4.99 3.06
C VAL A 277 -10.70 -4.20 1.76
N MET A 278 -9.54 -4.21 1.11
CA MET A 278 -9.34 -3.67 -0.23
C MET A 278 -9.89 -4.63 -1.28
N VAL A 279 -10.50 -4.09 -2.31
CA VAL A 279 -11.06 -4.87 -3.42
C VAL A 279 -10.74 -4.20 -4.73
N VAL A 280 -10.60 -5.01 -5.77
CA VAL A 280 -10.78 -4.58 -7.15
C VAL A 280 -12.28 -4.46 -7.33
N GLN A 281 -12.76 -3.27 -7.67
CA GLN A 281 -14.20 -2.96 -7.70
C GLN A 281 -14.70 -2.94 -9.14
#